data_c0cf67428fa6ea8e5c29aa25bab63338
#
_entry.id   c0cf67428fa6ea8e5c29aa25bab63338
#
_cell.length_a   1.000
_cell.length_b   1.000
_cell.length_c   1.000
_cell.angle_alpha   90.00
_cell.angle_beta   90.00
_cell.angle_gamma   90.00
#
_symmetry.space_group_name_H-M   'P 1'
#
loop_
_entity.id
_entity.type
_entity.pdbx_description
1 polymer ?
#
loop_
_entity_poly.entity_id
_entity_poly.type
_entity_poly.pdbx_seq_one_letter_code
_entity_poly.pdbx_strand_id
1 'polypeptide(L)'
;DTRELTKVLREHGVMMGRIVFDDEPESAPEAVYSGVNYVDKVSCKEVIRYNEGADKKKVVLVDCGVKTNIIRCLLRRDVEVIRVPWNYDFNHLKFDGLFISNGPGDPDTCDAAVQNIRKAMQNPKLPISVSAWVTSC
;
A
#
# COMPACT_ATOMS: atom_id res chain seq x y z
N ASP A 1 5.53 -21.74 -18.77
CA ASP A 1 4.06 -21.65 -18.56
C ASP A 1 3.77 -20.80 -17.32
N THR A 2 3.11 -19.67 -17.52
CA THR A 2 2.77 -18.73 -16.44
C THR A 2 1.76 -19.32 -15.43
N ARG A 3 0.95 -20.27 -15.84
CA ARG A 3 0.00 -20.97 -14.95
C ARG A 3 0.73 -21.92 -14.00
N GLU A 4 1.75 -22.60 -14.49
CA GLU A 4 2.59 -23.48 -13.65
C GLU A 4 3.36 -22.67 -12.62
N LEU A 5 3.96 -21.54 -13.03
CA LEU A 5 4.59 -20.60 -12.10
C LEU A 5 3.62 -20.11 -11.02
N THR A 6 2.38 -19.80 -11.39
CA THR A 6 1.34 -19.37 -10.44
C THR A 6 1.01 -20.48 -9.42
N LYS A 7 0.95 -21.74 -9.81
CA LYS A 7 0.73 -22.85 -8.88
C LYS A 7 1.89 -22.99 -7.90
N VAL A 8 3.12 -22.94 -8.39
CA VAL A 8 4.32 -23.01 -7.54
C VAL A 8 4.31 -21.87 -6.50
N LEU A 9 4.00 -20.65 -6.92
CA LEU A 9 3.88 -19.51 -6.00
C LEU A 9 2.76 -19.67 -4.97
N ARG A 10 1.65 -20.30 -5.32
CA ARG A 10 0.56 -20.60 -4.36
C ARG A 10 0.95 -21.63 -3.31
N GLU A 11 1.72 -22.62 -3.69
CA GLU A 11 2.16 -23.71 -2.80
C GLU A 11 3.29 -23.27 -1.86
N HIS A 12 4.21 -22.45 -2.35
CA HIS A 12 5.43 -22.06 -1.62
C HIS A 12 5.40 -20.64 -1.07
N GLY A 13 4.39 -19.83 -1.42
CA GLY A 13 4.31 -18.43 -1.04
C GLY A 13 5.24 -17.54 -1.86
N VAL A 14 5.89 -16.58 -1.21
CA VAL A 14 6.83 -15.66 -1.86
C VAL A 14 8.12 -16.40 -2.18
N MET A 15 8.52 -16.35 -3.44
CA MET A 15 9.75 -16.96 -3.94
C MET A 15 10.63 -15.91 -4.60
N MET A 16 11.94 -16.07 -4.44
CA MET A 16 12.91 -15.30 -5.20
C MET A 16 12.95 -15.79 -6.65
N GLY A 17 12.96 -14.87 -7.58
CA GLY A 17 13.04 -15.19 -9.00
C GLY A 17 13.88 -14.17 -9.76
N ARG A 18 14.45 -14.61 -10.87
CA ARG A 18 15.22 -13.77 -11.77
C ARG A 18 14.82 -14.07 -13.22
N ILE A 19 14.70 -13.03 -14.00
CA ILE A 19 14.57 -13.13 -15.46
C ILE A 19 15.99 -13.07 -16.02
N VAL A 20 16.40 -14.12 -16.72
CA VAL A 20 17.73 -14.23 -17.38
C VAL A 20 17.49 -14.24 -18.88
N PHE A 21 18.24 -13.43 -19.61
CA PHE A 21 18.29 -13.46 -21.08
C PHE A 21 19.47 -14.35 -21.54
N ASP A 22 19.37 -14.92 -22.74
CA ASP A 22 20.33 -15.91 -23.26
C ASP A 22 21.78 -15.41 -23.32
N ASP A 23 21.99 -14.10 -23.35
CA ASP A 23 23.29 -13.43 -23.41
C ASP A 23 23.80 -12.91 -22.05
N GLU A 24 23.04 -13.11 -20.95
CA GLU A 24 23.45 -12.69 -19.61
C GLU A 24 24.14 -13.82 -18.84
N PRO A 25 25.21 -13.50 -18.06
CA PRO A 25 25.85 -14.50 -17.20
C PRO A 25 24.93 -14.91 -16.06
N GLU A 26 24.86 -16.20 -15.73
CA GLU A 26 24.07 -16.76 -14.62
C GLU A 26 24.43 -16.20 -13.23
N SER A 27 25.54 -15.49 -13.12
CA SER A 27 26.19 -15.09 -11.87
C SER A 27 25.78 -13.71 -11.31
N ALA A 28 24.62 -13.14 -11.69
CA ALA A 28 24.19 -11.89 -11.05
C ALA A 28 23.72 -12.15 -9.60
N PRO A 29 24.06 -11.28 -8.65
CA PRO A 29 23.73 -11.47 -7.24
C PRO A 29 22.23 -11.61 -7.04
N GLU A 30 21.82 -12.56 -6.19
CA GLU A 30 20.44 -12.69 -5.75
C GLU A 30 20.02 -11.42 -5.01
N ALA A 31 18.88 -10.85 -5.40
CA ALA A 31 18.31 -9.75 -4.68
C ALA A 31 17.81 -10.24 -3.31
N VAL A 32 18.32 -9.67 -2.22
CA VAL A 32 17.87 -10.01 -0.87
C VAL A 32 16.49 -9.37 -0.64
N TYR A 33 15.47 -10.20 -0.51
CA TYR A 33 14.09 -9.75 -0.26
C TYR A 33 13.82 -9.53 1.24
N SER A 34 14.46 -10.32 2.10
CA SER A 34 14.22 -10.32 3.54
C SER A 34 14.71 -9.03 4.22
N GLY A 35 13.85 -8.44 5.06
CA GLY A 35 14.18 -7.27 5.87
C GLY A 35 14.20 -5.93 5.13
N VAL A 36 13.85 -5.89 3.84
CA VAL A 36 13.77 -4.64 3.07
C VAL A 36 12.36 -4.06 3.17
N ASN A 37 12.24 -2.82 3.65
CA ASN A 37 10.98 -2.10 3.62
C ASN A 37 10.74 -1.51 2.21
N TYR A 38 10.02 -2.27 1.38
CA TYR A 38 9.67 -1.84 0.02
C TYR A 38 8.60 -0.75 0.02
N VAL A 39 7.74 -0.69 1.06
CA VAL A 39 6.73 0.35 1.19
C VAL A 39 7.37 1.72 1.30
N ASP A 40 8.47 1.84 2.03
CA ASP A 40 9.21 3.11 2.11
C ASP A 40 9.72 3.61 0.76
N LYS A 41 10.05 2.70 -0.16
CA LYS A 41 10.54 3.06 -1.50
C LYS A 41 9.44 3.58 -2.43
N VAL A 42 8.19 3.16 -2.25
CA VAL A 42 7.07 3.45 -3.16
C VAL A 42 6.04 4.43 -2.59
N SER A 43 6.02 4.63 -1.28
CA SER A 43 5.16 5.59 -0.59
C SER A 43 5.50 7.03 -0.97
N CYS A 44 4.51 7.92 -0.96
CA CYS A 44 4.77 9.37 -1.06
C CYS A 44 5.66 9.83 0.11
N LYS A 45 6.39 10.91 -0.10
CA LYS A 45 7.32 11.44 0.92
C LYS A 45 6.74 12.60 1.73
N GLU A 46 5.62 13.14 1.27
CA GLU A 46 4.94 14.26 1.91
C GLU A 46 3.42 14.08 1.84
N VAL A 47 2.70 14.84 2.66
CA VAL A 47 1.25 14.86 2.66
C VAL A 47 0.74 15.58 1.43
N ILE A 48 -0.11 14.92 0.66
CA ILE A 48 -0.69 15.47 -0.58
C ILE A 48 -2.21 15.53 -0.42
N ARG A 49 -2.80 16.68 -0.69
CA ARG A 49 -4.25 16.88 -0.64
C ARG A 49 -4.82 16.99 -2.05
N TYR A 50 -5.97 16.35 -2.22
CA TYR A 50 -6.71 16.39 -3.48
C TYR A 50 -8.14 16.82 -3.22
N ASN A 51 -8.71 17.63 -4.11
CA ASN A 51 -10.12 18.04 -4.10
C ASN A 51 -10.54 18.69 -2.79
N GLU A 52 -9.70 19.56 -2.24
CA GLU A 52 -9.93 20.25 -0.96
C GLU A 52 -11.27 21.02 -0.98
N GLY A 53 -11.99 20.98 0.14
CA GLY A 53 -13.24 21.71 0.29
C GLY A 53 -13.78 21.64 1.72
N ALA A 54 -14.34 22.78 2.19
CA ALA A 54 -14.80 22.89 3.58
C ALA A 54 -15.96 21.93 3.89
N ASP A 55 -16.85 21.70 2.93
CA ASP A 55 -18.07 20.89 3.10
C ASP A 55 -17.90 19.43 2.67
N LYS A 56 -16.70 19.04 2.25
CA LYS A 56 -16.45 17.69 1.76
C LYS A 56 -16.10 16.72 2.88
N LYS A 57 -16.54 15.48 2.72
CA LYS A 57 -16.03 14.38 3.54
C LYS A 57 -14.56 14.15 3.28
N LYS A 58 -13.78 13.97 4.34
CA LYS A 58 -12.33 13.83 4.29
C LYS A 58 -11.91 12.39 4.49
N VAL A 59 -11.16 11.87 3.55
CA VAL A 59 -10.60 10.51 3.61
C VAL A 59 -9.09 10.60 3.72
N VAL A 60 -8.55 10.07 4.80
CA VAL A 60 -7.09 9.84 4.90
C VAL A 60 -6.75 8.58 4.12
N LEU A 61 -5.81 8.68 3.21
CA LEU A 61 -5.29 7.59 2.41
C LEU A 61 -3.84 7.31 2.82
N VAL A 62 -3.63 6.23 3.55
CA VAL A 62 -2.28 5.74 3.91
C VAL A 62 -1.65 5.10 2.69
N ASP A 63 -0.57 5.71 2.22
CA ASP A 63 0.10 5.30 0.99
C ASP A 63 1.19 4.26 1.25
N CYS A 64 0.86 3.01 1.04
CA CYS A 64 1.82 1.91 1.02
C CYS A 64 2.27 1.51 -0.39
N GLY A 65 1.94 2.31 -1.41
CA GLY A 65 2.16 2.02 -2.83
C GLY A 65 0.85 2.07 -3.61
N VAL A 66 0.05 3.12 -3.38
CA VAL A 66 -1.29 3.26 -3.92
C VAL A 66 -1.29 3.37 -5.44
N LYS A 67 -2.16 2.62 -6.09
CA LYS A 67 -2.43 2.79 -7.52
C LYS A 67 -3.20 4.09 -7.76
N THR A 68 -2.77 4.88 -8.74
CA THR A 68 -3.41 6.15 -9.12
C THR A 68 -4.91 6.01 -9.38
N ASN A 69 -5.36 4.85 -9.88
CA ASN A 69 -6.78 4.62 -10.13
C ASN A 69 -7.62 4.60 -8.83
N ILE A 70 -7.07 4.17 -7.71
CA ILE A 70 -7.75 4.22 -6.40
C ILE A 70 -8.01 5.67 -6.01
N ILE A 71 -7.01 6.55 -6.16
CA ILE A 71 -7.17 7.99 -5.91
C ILE A 71 -8.26 8.56 -6.81
N ARG A 72 -8.24 8.26 -8.11
CA ARG A 72 -9.26 8.69 -9.06
C ARG A 72 -10.67 8.21 -8.68
N CYS A 73 -10.80 6.98 -8.21
CA CYS A 73 -12.07 6.43 -7.75
C CYS A 73 -12.61 7.13 -6.50
N LEU A 74 -11.76 7.53 -5.57
CA LEU A 74 -12.15 8.33 -4.42
C LEU A 74 -12.59 9.73 -4.84
N LEU A 75 -11.82 10.39 -5.71
CA LEU A 75 -12.14 11.74 -6.22
C LEU A 75 -13.46 11.80 -6.98
N ARG A 76 -13.84 10.75 -7.71
CA ARG A 76 -15.14 10.65 -8.39
C ARG A 76 -16.32 10.64 -7.42
N ARG A 77 -16.11 10.37 -6.14
CA ARG A 77 -17.11 10.40 -5.07
C ARG A 77 -17.20 11.74 -4.36
N ASP A 78 -16.53 12.74 -4.91
CA ASP A 78 -16.49 14.13 -4.40
C ASP A 78 -16.01 14.25 -2.95
N VAL A 79 -15.08 13.39 -2.53
CA VAL A 79 -14.42 13.48 -1.23
C VAL A 79 -13.09 14.22 -1.34
N GLU A 80 -12.68 14.88 -0.26
CA GLU A 80 -11.30 15.34 -0.09
C GLU A 80 -10.43 14.15 0.28
N VAL A 81 -9.34 13.92 -0.46
CA VAL A 81 -8.38 12.85 -0.17
C VAL A 81 -7.10 13.46 0.39
N ILE A 82 -6.74 13.02 1.59
CA ILE A 82 -5.49 13.38 2.26
C ILE A 82 -4.56 12.17 2.18
N ARG A 83 -3.71 12.12 1.14
CA ARG A 83 -2.72 11.06 0.98
C ARG A 83 -1.54 11.34 1.88
N VAL A 84 -1.21 10.38 2.74
CA VAL A 84 -0.14 10.49 3.72
C VAL A 84 0.91 9.39 3.52
N PRO A 85 2.19 9.66 3.82
CA PRO A 85 3.22 8.62 3.84
C PRO A 85 2.84 7.45 4.76
N TRP A 86 3.35 6.26 4.48
CA TRP A 86 3.07 5.03 5.24
C TRP A 86 3.35 5.15 6.74
N ASN A 87 4.37 5.94 7.14
CA ASN A 87 4.81 6.12 8.52
C ASN A 87 4.28 7.39 9.19
N TYR A 88 3.44 8.16 8.50
CA TYR A 88 2.90 9.42 9.01
C TYR A 88 1.85 9.21 10.10
N ASP A 89 1.96 9.88 11.25
CA ASP A 89 0.90 9.87 12.28
C ASP A 89 -0.24 10.82 11.89
N PHE A 90 -1.26 10.26 11.25
CA PHE A 90 -2.44 10.99 10.78
C PHE A 90 -3.52 11.18 11.85
N ASN A 91 -3.34 10.63 13.07
CA ASN A 91 -4.38 10.63 14.12
C ASN A 91 -4.70 12.03 14.67
N HIS A 92 -3.84 13.01 14.43
CA HIS A 92 -4.09 14.40 14.78
C HIS A 92 -4.93 15.15 13.72
N LEU A 93 -5.15 14.57 12.55
CA LEU A 93 -5.97 15.16 11.50
C LEU A 93 -7.47 14.94 11.78
N LYS A 94 -8.30 15.85 11.29
CA LYS A 94 -9.75 15.64 11.27
C LYS A 94 -10.14 15.00 9.94
N PHE A 95 -10.72 13.81 10.00
CA PHE A 95 -11.17 13.06 8.82
C PHE A 95 -12.38 12.18 9.14
N ASP A 96 -13.13 11.81 8.13
CA ASP A 96 -14.37 11.05 8.22
C ASP A 96 -14.19 9.57 7.85
N GLY A 97 -13.09 9.21 7.20
CA GLY A 97 -12.81 7.83 6.81
C GLY A 97 -11.32 7.57 6.61
N LEU A 98 -10.91 6.33 6.80
CA LEU A 98 -9.54 5.87 6.62
C LEU A 98 -9.50 4.85 5.48
N PHE A 99 -8.60 5.07 4.53
CA PHE A 99 -8.31 4.13 3.46
C PHE A 99 -6.84 3.69 3.52
N ILE A 100 -6.60 2.40 3.59
CA ILE A 100 -5.27 1.81 3.62
C ILE A 100 -5.01 1.18 2.26
N SER A 101 -4.00 1.65 1.55
CA SER A 101 -3.66 1.08 0.25
C SER A 101 -2.92 -0.25 0.39
N ASN A 102 -2.96 -1.04 -0.66
CA ASN A 102 -2.03 -2.15 -0.82
C ASN A 102 -0.58 -1.65 -0.95
N GLY A 103 0.37 -2.52 -0.72
CA GLY A 103 1.79 -2.23 -0.86
C GLY A 103 2.62 -3.48 -1.14
N PRO A 104 3.86 -3.32 -1.60
CA PRO A 104 4.79 -4.42 -1.80
C PRO A 104 5.44 -4.85 -0.48
N GLY A 105 5.92 -6.08 -0.44
CA GLY A 105 6.75 -6.59 0.65
C GLY A 105 5.98 -7.16 1.82
N ASP A 106 6.71 -7.32 2.93
CA ASP A 106 6.19 -7.90 4.15
C ASP A 106 5.59 -6.81 5.05
N PRO A 107 4.31 -6.93 5.46
CA PRO A 107 3.66 -5.99 6.40
C PRO A 107 4.41 -5.84 7.73
N ASP A 108 5.13 -6.86 8.18
CA ASP A 108 5.90 -6.82 9.43
C ASP A 108 7.05 -5.79 9.39
N THR A 109 7.42 -5.30 8.21
CA THR A 109 8.39 -4.20 8.06
C THR A 109 7.78 -2.81 8.24
N CYS A 110 6.47 -2.71 8.49
CA CYS A 110 5.70 -1.45 8.51
C CYS A 110 5.13 -1.10 9.89
N ASP A 111 5.88 -1.31 10.97
CA ASP A 111 5.44 -1.09 12.37
C ASP A 111 4.79 0.27 12.60
N ALA A 112 5.35 1.35 12.05
CA ALA A 112 4.80 2.70 12.21
C ALA A 112 3.37 2.82 11.65
N ALA A 113 3.12 2.24 10.48
CA ALA A 113 1.78 2.19 9.89
C ALA A 113 0.82 1.40 10.79
N VAL A 114 1.24 0.22 11.24
CA VAL A 114 0.44 -0.65 12.11
C VAL A 114 0.03 0.07 13.40
N GLN A 115 0.96 0.76 14.06
CA GLN A 115 0.68 1.50 15.29
C GLN A 115 -0.31 2.65 15.05
N ASN A 116 -0.14 3.41 13.98
CA ASN A 116 -1.03 4.53 13.64
C ASN A 116 -2.44 4.04 13.28
N ILE A 117 -2.55 2.93 12.56
CA ILE A 117 -3.83 2.29 12.24
C ILE A 117 -4.50 1.76 13.51
N ARG A 118 -3.78 1.11 14.42
CA ARG A 118 -4.31 0.65 15.71
C ARG A 118 -4.89 1.78 16.54
N LYS A 119 -4.25 2.95 16.57
CA LYS A 119 -4.80 4.14 17.24
C LYS A 119 -6.12 4.57 16.60
N ALA A 120 -6.20 4.64 15.28
CA ALA A 120 -7.41 5.01 14.56
C ALA A 120 -8.57 4.02 14.80
N MET A 121 -8.27 2.72 14.90
CA MET A 121 -9.25 1.67 15.16
C MET A 121 -9.90 1.76 16.55
N GLN A 122 -9.34 2.53 17.47
CA GLN A 122 -9.98 2.78 18.78
C GLN A 122 -11.29 3.57 18.63
N ASN A 123 -11.51 4.24 17.51
CA ASN A 123 -12.80 4.89 17.21
C ASN A 123 -13.71 3.91 16.44
N PRO A 124 -14.72 3.29 17.13
CA PRO A 124 -15.58 2.28 16.51
C PRO A 124 -16.52 2.84 15.43
N LYS A 125 -16.63 4.16 15.34
CA LYS A 125 -17.48 4.84 14.35
C LYS A 125 -16.71 5.24 13.08
N LEU A 126 -15.39 5.07 13.07
CA LEU A 126 -14.57 5.42 11.92
C LEU A 126 -14.68 4.33 10.84
N PRO A 127 -15.20 4.63 9.65
CA PRO A 127 -15.17 3.68 8.54
C PRO A 127 -13.73 3.49 8.05
N ILE A 128 -13.30 2.24 8.00
CA ILE A 128 -11.97 1.85 7.52
C ILE A 128 -12.13 0.93 6.32
N SER A 129 -11.44 1.24 5.24
CA SER A 129 -11.37 0.41 4.04
C SER A 129 -9.92 0.04 3.74
N VAL A 130 -9.72 -1.21 3.38
CA VAL A 130 -8.40 -1.73 3.00
C VAL A 130 -8.45 -2.20 1.56
N SER A 131 -7.50 -1.77 0.74
CA SER A 131 -7.30 -2.34 -0.59
C SER A 131 -6.27 -3.48 -0.47
N ALA A 132 -6.71 -4.69 -0.78
CA ALA A 132 -5.82 -5.83 -0.94
C ALA A 132 -5.66 -6.18 -2.41
N TRP A 133 -4.53 -6.80 -2.78
CA TRP A 133 -4.44 -7.49 -4.05
C TRP A 133 -5.33 -8.72 -3.99
N VAL A 134 -6.52 -8.63 -4.54
CA VAL A 134 -7.21 -9.84 -4.94
C VAL A 134 -6.59 -10.23 -6.25
N THR A 135 -5.72 -11.21 -6.23
CA THR A 135 -5.42 -11.98 -7.44
C THR A 135 -6.71 -12.69 -7.80
N SER A 136 -7.54 -12.04 -8.62
CA SER A 136 -8.61 -12.74 -9.30
C SER A 136 -7.96 -13.82 -10.16
N CYS A 137 -8.19 -15.02 -9.75
CA CYS A 137 -7.93 -16.21 -10.55
C CYS A 137 -8.91 -16.28 -11.69
#